data_25bc2b795b748ca7cf06c8cc7c62b0ec
#
_entry.id   25bc2b795b748ca7cf06c8cc7c62b0ec
#
_cell.length_a   1.000
_cell.length_b   1.000
_cell.length_c   1.000
_cell.angle_alpha   90.00
_cell.angle_beta   90.00
_cell.angle_gamma   90.00
#
_symmetry.space_group_name_H-M   'P 1'
#
loop_
_entity.id
_entity.type
_entity.pdbx_description
1 polymer ?
#
loop_
_entity_poly.entity_id
_entity_poly.type
_entity_poly.pdbx_seq_one_letter_code
_entity_poly.pdbx_strand_id
1 'polypeptide(L)'
;MMKDNDCGEIPVVEDLESCKLIGVVTDRDITVRAVAEGFDVAATSVGDVMSKNVISVPEDTGVSECREQMEDHQIRRMPVVDAQGRCCGIVAQADIARNASTRHTAELVKDVSRPGGQPQA
;
A
#
# COMPACT_ATOMS: atom_id res chain seq x y z
N MET A 1 -1.64 -10.91 9.87
CA MET A 1 -2.02 -9.56 9.39
C MET A 1 -2.78 -9.61 8.08
N MET A 2 -2.25 -10.24 7.04
CA MET A 2 -2.97 -10.38 5.77
C MET A 2 -4.28 -11.15 5.94
N LYS A 3 -4.24 -12.24 6.68
CA LYS A 3 -5.41 -13.07 6.91
C LYS A 3 -6.50 -12.31 7.65
N ASP A 4 -6.12 -11.62 8.72
CA ASP A 4 -7.09 -10.93 9.58
C ASP A 4 -7.71 -9.72 8.91
N ASN A 5 -7.00 -9.12 7.96
CA ASN A 5 -7.45 -7.93 7.26
C ASN A 5 -7.89 -8.22 5.82
N ASP A 6 -7.87 -9.49 5.43
CA ASP A 6 -8.29 -9.94 4.11
C ASP A 6 -7.63 -9.11 3.00
N CYS A 7 -6.33 -8.99 3.07
CA CYS A 7 -5.57 -8.23 2.08
C CYS A 7 -4.32 -9.00 1.68
N GLY A 8 -3.81 -8.71 0.51
CA GLY A 8 -2.64 -9.38 -0.04
C GLY A 8 -1.41 -8.50 -0.17
N GLU A 9 -1.46 -7.28 0.34
CA GLU A 9 -0.32 -6.38 0.28
C GLU A 9 -0.25 -5.56 1.54
N ILE A 10 0.94 -5.48 2.14
CA ILE A 10 1.15 -4.73 3.39
C ILE A 10 2.39 -3.86 3.23
N PRO A 11 2.29 -2.57 3.55
CA PRO A 11 3.48 -1.72 3.59
C PRO A 11 4.39 -2.14 4.73
N VAL A 12 5.68 -2.08 4.51
CA VAL A 12 6.69 -2.39 5.52
C VAL A 12 7.38 -1.10 5.93
N VAL A 13 7.43 -0.86 7.23
CA VAL A 13 8.04 0.36 7.76
C VAL A 13 9.30 -0.02 8.55
N GLU A 14 10.21 0.95 8.69
CA GLU A 14 11.47 0.75 9.40
C GLU A 14 11.23 0.31 10.84
N ASP A 15 10.34 1.01 11.53
CA ASP A 15 9.86 0.63 12.86
C ASP A 15 8.53 1.32 13.11
N LEU A 16 7.82 0.90 14.15
CA LEU A 16 6.49 1.43 14.44
C LEU A 16 6.52 2.87 14.94
N GLU A 17 7.65 3.31 15.46
CA GLU A 17 7.78 4.66 15.95
C GLU A 17 7.94 5.66 14.81
N SER A 18 8.85 5.40 13.89
CA SER A 18 9.08 6.30 12.76
C SER A 18 8.06 6.10 11.64
N CYS A 19 7.57 4.88 11.47
CA CYS A 19 6.67 4.50 10.38
C CYS A 19 7.23 4.83 8.99
N LYS A 20 8.53 4.92 8.89
CA LYS A 20 9.16 5.24 7.60
C LYS A 20 9.02 4.08 6.65
N LEU A 21 8.46 4.34 5.48
CA LEU A 21 8.21 3.30 4.48
C LEU A 21 9.52 2.81 3.89
N ILE A 22 9.76 1.51 3.95
CA ILE A 22 10.97 0.90 3.40
C ILE A 22 10.70 -0.21 2.39
N GLY A 23 9.47 -0.67 2.29
CA GLY A 23 9.14 -1.71 1.32
C GLY A 23 7.68 -2.05 1.35
N VAL A 24 7.31 -3.02 0.54
CA VAL A 24 6.00 -3.64 0.58
C VAL A 24 6.17 -5.14 0.49
N VAL A 25 5.29 -5.89 1.12
CA VAL A 25 5.26 -7.34 1.01
C VAL A 25 3.87 -7.76 0.53
N THR A 26 3.85 -8.67 -0.43
CA THR A 26 2.61 -9.22 -0.96
C THR A 26 2.54 -10.69 -0.63
N ASP A 27 1.35 -11.27 -0.72
CA ASP A 27 1.18 -12.72 -0.57
C ASP A 27 1.99 -13.45 -1.64
N ARG A 28 2.09 -12.87 -2.84
CA ARG A 28 2.93 -13.44 -3.89
C ARG A 28 4.41 -13.43 -3.50
N ASP A 29 4.89 -12.35 -2.89
CA ASP A 29 6.28 -12.29 -2.40
C ASP A 29 6.58 -13.43 -1.42
N ILE A 30 5.66 -13.66 -0.49
CA ILE A 30 5.83 -14.72 0.50
C ILE A 30 5.87 -16.09 -0.18
N THR A 31 4.95 -16.32 -1.11
CA THR A 31 4.89 -17.60 -1.81
C THR A 31 6.13 -17.83 -2.66
N VAL A 32 6.53 -16.85 -3.44
CA VAL A 32 7.61 -17.02 -4.42
C VAL A 32 8.99 -16.96 -3.77
N ARG A 33 9.17 -16.04 -2.82
CA ARG A 33 10.50 -15.78 -2.24
C ARG A 33 10.76 -16.53 -0.95
N ALA A 34 9.74 -17.07 -0.31
CA ALA A 34 9.93 -17.85 0.91
C ALA A 34 9.48 -19.29 0.74
N VAL A 35 8.21 -19.51 0.43
CA VAL A 35 7.67 -20.87 0.37
C VAL A 35 8.30 -21.67 -0.77
N ALA A 36 8.35 -21.11 -1.97
CA ALA A 36 8.91 -21.81 -3.13
C ALA A 36 10.40 -22.04 -2.99
N GLU A 37 11.11 -21.21 -2.23
CA GLU A 37 12.53 -21.36 -1.97
C GLU A 37 12.83 -22.30 -0.82
N GLY A 38 11.81 -22.83 -0.17
CA GLY A 38 11.99 -23.76 0.94
C GLY A 38 12.35 -23.12 2.26
N PHE A 39 12.17 -21.83 2.41
CA PHE A 39 12.45 -21.15 3.66
C PHE A 39 11.37 -21.45 4.69
N ASP A 40 11.77 -21.49 5.96
CA ASP A 40 10.82 -21.59 7.06
C ASP A 40 10.19 -20.23 7.26
N VAL A 41 8.92 -20.09 6.88
CA VAL A 41 8.24 -18.80 6.94
C VAL A 41 8.12 -18.27 8.36
N ALA A 42 8.09 -19.14 9.36
CA ALA A 42 8.02 -18.71 10.75
C ALA A 42 9.34 -18.08 11.22
N ALA A 43 10.45 -18.41 10.57
CA ALA A 43 11.77 -17.92 10.94
C ALA A 43 12.31 -16.89 9.95
N THR A 44 11.58 -16.59 8.89
CA THR A 44 12.03 -15.67 7.86
C THR A 44 11.52 -14.26 8.17
N SER A 45 12.42 -13.28 8.08
CA SER A 45 12.06 -11.89 8.33
C SER A 45 11.37 -11.30 7.10
N VAL A 46 10.48 -10.35 7.32
CA VAL A 46 9.79 -9.67 6.22
C VAL A 46 10.78 -8.95 5.30
N GLY A 47 11.87 -8.46 5.88
CA GLY A 47 12.92 -7.81 5.09
C GLY A 47 13.56 -8.69 4.04
N ASP A 48 13.52 -10.01 4.25
CA ASP A 48 14.14 -10.96 3.32
C ASP A 48 13.25 -11.24 2.10
N VAL A 49 11.96 -10.95 2.20
CA VAL A 49 11.01 -11.28 1.13
C VAL A 49 10.32 -10.06 0.53
N MET A 50 10.38 -8.91 1.17
CA MET A 50 9.70 -7.71 0.69
C MET A 50 10.34 -7.14 -0.57
N SER A 51 9.56 -6.36 -1.29
CA SER A 51 10.05 -5.57 -2.41
C SER A 51 10.50 -4.22 -1.88
N LYS A 52 11.70 -3.80 -2.24
CA LYS A 52 12.26 -2.52 -1.77
C LYS A 52 12.01 -1.37 -2.74
N ASN A 53 11.68 -1.67 -3.98
CA ASN A 53 11.35 -0.65 -4.97
C ASN A 53 9.89 -0.29 -4.83
N VAL A 54 9.60 0.56 -3.86
CA VAL A 54 8.22 0.91 -3.53
C VAL A 54 7.78 2.10 -4.35
N ILE A 55 6.67 1.93 -5.05
CA ILE A 55 6.00 3.05 -5.69
C ILE A 55 4.99 3.60 -4.69
N SER A 56 5.20 4.82 -4.27
CA SER A 56 4.32 5.47 -3.28
C SER A 56 3.96 6.86 -3.75
N VAL A 57 2.95 7.44 -3.12
CA VAL A 57 2.52 8.81 -3.45
C VAL A 57 2.41 9.64 -2.17
N PRO A 58 2.69 10.95 -2.27
CA PRO A 58 2.40 11.87 -1.17
C PRO A 58 0.91 11.91 -0.88
N GLU A 59 0.56 12.19 0.38
CA GLU A 59 -0.83 12.19 0.82
C GLU A 59 -1.67 13.29 0.18
N ASP A 60 -1.05 14.33 -0.37
CA ASP A 60 -1.75 15.42 -1.03
C ASP A 60 -1.83 15.24 -2.55
N THR A 61 -1.54 14.04 -3.04
CA THR A 61 -1.68 13.72 -4.46
C THR A 61 -3.16 13.65 -4.82
N GLY A 62 -3.51 14.18 -5.97
CA GLY A 62 -4.87 14.06 -6.49
C GLY A 62 -5.18 12.63 -6.88
N VAL A 63 -6.44 12.25 -6.72
CA VAL A 63 -6.88 10.88 -7.01
C VAL A 63 -6.63 10.50 -8.47
N SER A 64 -6.87 11.44 -9.39
CA SER A 64 -6.64 11.17 -10.82
C SER A 64 -5.18 10.88 -11.13
N GLU A 65 -4.28 11.64 -10.54
CA GLU A 65 -2.85 11.42 -10.73
C GLU A 65 -2.42 10.08 -10.13
N CYS A 66 -2.96 9.75 -8.98
CA CYS A 66 -2.68 8.48 -8.35
C CYS A 66 -3.13 7.32 -9.24
N ARG A 67 -4.30 7.44 -9.84
CA ARG A 67 -4.80 6.41 -10.76
C ARG A 67 -3.89 6.25 -11.97
N GLU A 68 -3.41 7.36 -12.52
CA GLU A 68 -2.48 7.31 -13.64
C GLU A 68 -1.20 6.57 -13.27
N GLN A 69 -0.66 6.82 -12.09
CA GLN A 69 0.54 6.13 -11.63
C GLN A 69 0.31 4.64 -11.46
N MET A 70 -0.84 4.26 -10.94
CA MET A 70 -1.18 2.85 -10.81
C MET A 70 -1.25 2.17 -12.18
N GLU A 71 -1.83 2.85 -13.16
CA GLU A 71 -1.91 2.31 -14.51
C GLU A 71 -0.53 2.20 -15.16
N ASP A 72 0.28 3.24 -15.01
CA ASP A 72 1.62 3.26 -15.60
C ASP A 72 2.52 2.18 -15.04
N HIS A 73 2.40 1.90 -13.76
CA HIS A 73 3.22 0.89 -13.09
C HIS A 73 2.53 -0.46 -13.00
N GLN A 74 1.30 -0.57 -13.50
CA GLN A 74 0.51 -1.80 -13.49
C GLN A 74 0.35 -2.38 -12.09
N ILE A 75 0.06 -1.52 -11.14
CA ILE A 75 -0.16 -1.91 -9.74
C ILE A 75 -1.57 -1.52 -9.32
N ARG A 76 -2.11 -2.26 -8.36
CA ARG A 76 -3.47 -2.05 -7.90
C ARG A 76 -3.56 -1.38 -6.54
N ARG A 77 -2.45 -1.28 -5.85
CA ARG A 77 -2.38 -0.65 -4.53
C ARG A 77 -1.10 0.14 -4.44
N MET A 78 -1.14 1.18 -3.65
CA MET A 78 0.01 2.06 -3.53
C MET A 78 0.05 2.66 -2.13
N PRO A 79 1.19 2.56 -1.43
CA PRO A 79 1.31 3.24 -0.13
C PRO A 79 1.25 4.75 -0.30
N VAL A 80 0.72 5.40 0.73
CA VAL A 80 0.63 6.85 0.80
C VAL A 80 1.55 7.32 1.93
N VAL A 81 2.36 8.31 1.64
CA VAL A 81 3.34 8.81 2.61
C VAL A 81 3.08 10.29 2.90
N ASP A 82 3.47 10.72 4.10
CA ASP A 82 3.40 12.13 4.47
C ASP A 82 4.70 12.85 4.08
N ALA A 83 4.82 14.10 4.49
CA ALA A 83 5.96 14.94 4.11
C ALA A 83 7.30 14.40 4.66
N GLN A 84 7.26 13.58 5.69
CA GLN A 84 8.45 12.99 6.27
C GLN A 84 8.75 11.58 5.75
N GLY A 85 7.98 11.11 4.79
CA GLY A 85 8.17 9.77 4.24
C GLY A 85 7.57 8.67 5.09
N ARG A 86 6.73 9.01 6.06
CA ARG A 86 6.08 8.03 6.91
C ARG A 86 4.84 7.49 6.20
N CYS A 87 4.65 6.18 6.30
CA CYS A 87 3.47 5.55 5.70
C CYS A 87 2.23 5.93 6.51
N CYS A 88 1.30 6.61 5.88
CA CYS A 88 0.07 7.04 6.54
C CYS A 88 -1.18 6.36 5.98
N GLY A 89 -1.02 5.51 4.99
CA GLY A 89 -2.16 4.77 4.44
C GLY A 89 -1.76 3.97 3.22
N ILE A 90 -2.76 3.30 2.67
CA ILE A 90 -2.60 2.58 1.41
C ILE A 90 -3.86 2.82 0.60
N VAL A 91 -3.69 3.15 -0.67
CA VAL A 91 -4.81 3.39 -1.57
C VAL A 91 -4.90 2.24 -2.56
N ALA A 92 -6.10 1.75 -2.80
CA ALA A 92 -6.35 0.69 -3.76
C ALA A 92 -7.12 1.22 -4.95
N GLN A 93 -6.91 0.60 -6.11
CA GLN A 93 -7.62 0.96 -7.32
C GLN A 93 -9.14 0.92 -7.11
N ALA A 94 -9.62 -0.06 -6.34
CA ALA A 94 -11.04 -0.17 -6.04
C ALA A 94 -11.56 1.01 -5.25
N ASP A 95 -10.75 1.56 -4.34
CA ASP A 95 -11.13 2.73 -3.57
C ASP A 95 -11.29 3.96 -4.46
N ILE A 96 -10.40 4.10 -5.42
CA ILE A 96 -10.45 5.21 -6.37
C ILE A 96 -11.69 5.10 -7.25
N ALA A 97 -11.97 3.91 -7.76
CA ALA A 97 -13.13 3.71 -8.62
C ALA A 97 -14.42 4.02 -7.89
N ARG A 98 -14.49 3.62 -6.62
CA ARG A 98 -15.69 3.84 -5.81
C ARG A 98 -15.92 5.33 -5.55
N ASN A 99 -14.86 6.06 -5.31
CA ASN A 99 -14.97 7.49 -4.99
C ASN A 99 -15.11 8.37 -6.23
N ALA A 100 -14.49 7.99 -7.33
CA ALA A 100 -14.52 8.77 -8.55
C ALA A 100 -15.92 8.93 -9.12
N SER A 101 -16.78 7.94 -8.90
CA SER A 101 -18.12 7.96 -9.46
C SER A 101 -19.05 8.94 -8.74
N THR A 102 -18.68 9.43 -7.57
CA THR A 102 -19.56 10.26 -6.75
C THR A 102 -19.06 11.68 -6.54
N ARG A 103 -17.90 12.02 -7.06
CA ARG A 103 -17.27 13.30 -6.79
C ARG A 103 -16.85 14.01 -8.04
N HIS A 104 -17.09 15.33 -8.03
CA HIS A 104 -16.61 16.21 -9.08
C HIS A 104 -15.48 17.09 -8.61
N THR A 105 -15.26 17.16 -7.31
CA THR A 105 -14.19 17.97 -6.75
C THR A 105 -12.91 17.15 -6.67
N ALA A 106 -11.79 17.84 -6.64
CA ALA A 106 -10.50 17.19 -6.48
C ALA A 106 -10.47 16.49 -5.12
N GLU A 107 -10.31 15.21 -5.14
CA GLU A 107 -10.19 14.40 -3.93
C GLU A 107 -8.76 13.95 -3.78
N LEU A 108 -8.24 14.04 -2.58
CA LEU A 108 -6.87 13.66 -2.31
C LEU A 108 -6.79 12.23 -1.83
N VAL A 109 -5.69 11.56 -2.13
CA VAL A 109 -5.52 10.16 -1.74
C VAL A 109 -5.54 9.98 -0.23
N LYS A 110 -5.20 11.00 0.55
CA LYS A 110 -5.26 10.89 2.01
C LYS A 110 -6.68 10.63 2.51
N ASP A 111 -7.69 11.07 1.77
CA ASP A 111 -9.09 10.91 2.18
C ASP A 111 -9.58 9.49 1.95
N VAL A 112 -9.02 8.78 0.96
CA VAL A 112 -9.49 7.45 0.61
C VAL A 112 -8.56 6.35 1.11
N SER A 113 -7.35 6.70 1.56
CA SER A 113 -6.33 5.73 1.94
C SER A 113 -6.19 5.53 3.44
N ARG A 114 -7.01 6.17 4.26
CA ARG A 114 -6.89 6.12 5.71
C ARG A 114 -6.90 4.70 6.23
N PRO A 115 -6.04 4.40 7.21
CA PRO A 115 -6.06 3.10 7.85
C PRO A 115 -7.44 2.79 8.44
N GLY A 116 -7.96 1.61 8.14
CA GLY A 116 -9.28 1.20 8.56
C GLY A 116 -10.35 2.02 7.93
N GLY A 117 -9.95 2.92 7.08
CA GLY A 117 -10.83 3.92 6.60
C GLY A 117 -11.47 3.50 5.34
N GLN A 118 -12.56 3.06 5.54
CA GLN A 118 -13.50 3.15 4.51
C GLN A 118 -13.94 4.56 4.43
N PRO A 119 -14.19 5.07 3.24
CA PRO A 119 -14.87 6.35 3.16
C PRO A 119 -16.10 6.18 3.98
N GLN A 120 -16.18 6.95 4.99
CA GLN A 120 -17.36 6.91 5.82
C GLN A 120 -18.47 7.49 5.03
N ALA A 121 -19.44 6.72 4.84
CA ALA A 121 -20.59 7.19 4.10
C ALA A 121 -21.25 8.32 4.86
#